data_20b1952ff6063e1f7db4d14dc3865e4f
#
_entry.id   20b1952ff6063e1f7db4d14dc3865e4f
#
_cell.length_a   1.000
_cell.length_b   1.000
_cell.length_c   1.000
_cell.angle_alpha   90.00
_cell.angle_beta   90.00
_cell.angle_gamma   90.00
#
_symmetry.space_group_name_H-M   'P 1'
#
loop_
_entity.id
_entity.type
_entity.pdbx_description
1 polymer ?
#
loop_
_entity_poly.entity_id
_entity_poly.type
_entity_poly.pdbx_seq_one_letter_code
_entity_poly.pdbx_strand_id
1 'polypeptide(L)'
;MIFADRIAAAEQLAEALAEYRGRQPLILAIPRGAVPMAQVIAARLEGEMDVVLVRKLRAPGNPEFAIGSVDESGWVYLADYAAAAGADEAYIRDETAAQLETIRQRRIQYTPVRPPHDPAGRIVIVIDDGLATGSTMIAALHALRAKKPAELI
;
A
#
# COMPACT_ATOMS: atom_id res chain seq x y z
N MET A 1 10.07 13.51 -18.08
CA MET A 1 9.71 14.67 -17.25
C MET A 1 10.50 14.61 -15.95
N ILE A 2 11.06 15.71 -15.51
CA ILE A 2 11.82 15.78 -14.26
C ILE A 2 11.06 16.72 -13.32
N PHE A 3 10.75 16.21 -12.12
CA PHE A 3 10.15 17.02 -11.07
C PHE A 3 11.24 17.67 -10.22
N ALA A 4 11.00 18.89 -9.77
CA ALA A 4 11.94 19.60 -8.89
C ALA A 4 12.11 18.88 -7.54
N ASP A 5 11.00 18.40 -7.01
CA ASP A 5 10.96 17.62 -5.78
C ASP A 5 9.64 16.82 -5.69
N ARG A 6 9.46 16.10 -4.59
CA ARG A 6 8.23 15.30 -4.34
C ARG A 6 6.97 16.16 -4.26
N ILE A 7 7.07 17.38 -3.74
CA ILE A 7 5.90 18.25 -3.60
C ILE A 7 5.47 18.74 -4.99
N ALA A 8 6.41 19.13 -5.85
CA ALA A 8 6.11 19.49 -7.22
C ALA A 8 5.46 18.35 -8.00
N ALA A 9 5.92 17.12 -7.79
CA ALA A 9 5.31 15.93 -8.37
C ALA A 9 3.87 15.73 -7.85
N ALA A 10 3.66 15.90 -6.55
CA ALA A 10 2.35 15.76 -5.92
C ALA A 10 1.35 16.80 -6.44
N GLU A 11 1.78 18.03 -6.64
CA GLU A 11 0.94 19.09 -7.22
C GLU A 11 0.47 18.72 -8.65
N GLN A 12 1.37 18.22 -9.47
CA GLN A 12 1.01 17.77 -10.82
C GLN A 12 0.09 16.55 -10.82
N LEU A 13 0.30 15.60 -9.90
CA LEU A 13 -0.61 14.47 -9.73
C LEU A 13 -2.00 14.94 -9.30
N ALA A 14 -2.08 15.90 -8.38
CA ALA A 14 -3.36 16.45 -7.95
C ALA A 14 -4.13 17.12 -9.10
N GLU A 15 -3.42 17.83 -9.98
CA GLU A 15 -4.03 18.40 -11.19
C GLU A 15 -4.54 17.31 -12.14
N ALA A 16 -3.75 16.27 -12.36
CA ALA A 16 -4.13 15.15 -13.20
C ALA A 16 -5.34 14.36 -12.64
N LEU A 17 -5.52 14.40 -11.33
CA LEU A 17 -6.60 13.71 -10.61
C LEU A 17 -7.77 14.63 -10.24
N ALA A 18 -7.85 15.82 -10.84
CA ALA A 18 -8.84 16.84 -10.48
C ALA A 18 -10.30 16.38 -10.58
N GLU A 19 -10.59 15.40 -11.43
CA GLU A 19 -11.94 14.82 -11.56
C GLU A 19 -12.45 14.18 -10.27
N TYR A 20 -11.56 13.79 -9.35
CA TYR A 20 -11.93 13.17 -8.08
C TYR A 20 -12.13 14.18 -6.96
N ARG A 21 -11.84 15.46 -7.20
CA ARG A 21 -12.03 16.52 -6.21
C ARG A 21 -13.48 16.62 -5.77
N GLY A 22 -13.70 16.71 -4.46
CA GLY A 22 -15.04 16.80 -3.87
C GLY A 22 -15.81 15.48 -3.83
N ARG A 23 -15.22 14.38 -4.32
CA ARG A 23 -15.82 13.04 -4.30
C ARG A 23 -15.32 12.20 -3.11
N GLN A 24 -14.71 12.86 -2.13
CA GLN A 24 -14.16 12.26 -0.90
C GLN A 24 -13.21 11.09 -1.17
N PRO A 25 -12.19 11.26 -2.04
CA PRO A 25 -11.25 10.18 -2.31
C PRO A 25 -10.43 9.85 -1.05
N LEU A 26 -10.06 8.59 -0.91
CA LEU A 26 -9.11 8.13 0.09
C LEU A 26 -7.75 8.01 -0.56
N ILE A 27 -6.82 8.85 -0.13
CA ILE A 27 -5.44 8.87 -0.65
C ILE A 27 -4.58 8.01 0.27
N LEU A 28 -4.04 6.93 -0.28
CA LEU A 28 -3.22 5.98 0.46
C LEU A 28 -1.76 6.06 0.01
N ALA A 29 -0.89 6.45 0.93
CA ALA A 29 0.54 6.52 0.66
C ALA A 29 1.22 5.19 0.95
N ILE A 30 2.06 4.73 0.03
CA ILE A 30 3.03 3.70 0.33
C ILE A 30 4.19 4.39 1.09
N PRO A 31 4.32 4.13 2.40
CA PRO A 31 5.33 4.85 3.15
C PRO A 31 6.75 4.44 2.69
N ARG A 32 7.71 5.30 2.82
CA ARG A 32 7.74 6.49 3.67
C ARG A 32 7.67 7.79 2.85
N GLY A 33 8.35 7.86 1.71
CA GLY A 33 8.51 9.07 0.90
C GLY A 33 7.21 9.60 0.28
N ALA A 34 6.21 8.74 0.06
CA ALA A 34 4.92 9.14 -0.48
C ALA A 34 4.01 9.84 0.54
N VAL A 35 4.32 9.78 1.84
CA VAL A 35 3.45 10.36 2.88
C VAL A 35 3.24 11.87 2.71
N PRO A 36 4.29 12.70 2.56
CA PRO A 36 4.08 14.13 2.31
C PRO A 36 3.38 14.42 0.98
N MET A 37 3.58 13.58 -0.03
CA MET A 37 2.89 13.69 -1.32
C MET A 37 1.39 13.47 -1.15
N ALA A 38 1.00 12.44 -0.43
CA ALA A 38 -0.41 12.12 -0.15
C ALA A 38 -1.10 13.25 0.63
N GLN A 39 -0.40 13.92 1.53
CA GLN A 39 -0.93 15.09 2.24
C GLN A 39 -1.31 16.22 1.28
N VAL A 40 -0.45 16.52 0.32
CA VAL A 40 -0.72 17.55 -0.70
C VAL A 40 -1.90 17.15 -1.55
N ILE A 41 -1.93 15.92 -2.05
CA ILE A 41 -3.00 15.42 -2.93
C ILE A 41 -4.34 15.40 -2.19
N ALA A 42 -4.38 14.90 -0.95
CA ALA A 42 -5.60 14.86 -0.17
C ALA A 42 -6.17 16.27 0.09
N ALA A 43 -5.31 17.24 0.40
CA ALA A 43 -5.74 18.63 0.58
C ALA A 43 -6.30 19.21 -0.72
N ARG A 44 -5.65 18.98 -1.85
CA ARG A 44 -6.08 19.48 -3.17
C ARG A 44 -7.39 18.85 -3.64
N LEU A 45 -7.58 17.56 -3.37
CA LEU A 45 -8.77 16.82 -3.80
C LEU A 45 -9.90 16.82 -2.77
N GLU A 46 -9.70 17.50 -1.64
CA GLU A 46 -10.68 17.53 -0.53
C GLU A 46 -11.02 16.12 -0.04
N GLY A 47 -9.98 15.27 0.05
CA GLY A 47 -10.09 13.89 0.47
C GLY A 47 -9.46 13.64 1.83
N GLU A 48 -9.45 12.37 2.21
CA GLU A 48 -8.76 11.90 3.39
C GLU A 48 -7.48 11.17 2.99
N MET A 49 -6.52 11.07 3.92
CA MET A 49 -5.32 10.30 3.67
C MET A 49 -5.05 9.28 4.78
N ASP A 50 -4.39 8.22 4.40
CA ASP A 50 -3.82 7.22 5.30
C ASP A 50 -2.60 6.59 4.62
N VAL A 51 -1.96 5.64 5.28
CA VAL A 51 -0.92 4.82 4.69
C VAL A 51 -1.50 3.44 4.35
N VAL A 52 -0.96 2.82 3.31
CA VAL A 52 -1.22 1.42 3.02
C VAL A 52 0.00 0.61 3.45
N LEU A 53 -0.21 -0.38 4.32
CA LEU A 53 0.85 -1.19 4.88
C LEU A 53 0.74 -2.61 4.36
N VAL A 54 1.73 -3.00 3.56
CA VAL A 54 1.88 -4.34 3.02
C VAL A 54 3.32 -4.79 3.19
N ARG A 55 3.52 -6.10 3.30
CA ARG A 55 4.85 -6.69 3.38
C ARG A 55 4.93 -7.88 2.44
N LYS A 56 6.07 -8.05 1.80
CA LYS A 56 6.35 -9.25 1.01
C LYS A 56 6.55 -10.43 1.93
N LEU A 57 6.03 -11.58 1.53
CA LEU A 57 6.35 -12.87 2.13
C LEU A 57 7.59 -13.42 1.42
N ARG A 58 8.64 -13.70 2.18
CA ARG A 58 9.93 -14.11 1.65
C ARG A 58 9.98 -15.62 1.43
N ALA A 59 10.68 -16.06 0.40
CA ALA A 59 10.87 -17.49 0.14
C ALA A 59 11.78 -18.13 1.20
N PRO A 60 11.57 -19.43 1.51
CA PRO A 60 12.46 -20.15 2.41
C PRO A 60 13.91 -20.12 1.90
N GLY A 61 14.83 -19.70 2.77
CA GLY A 61 16.27 -19.64 2.43
C GLY A 61 16.67 -18.55 1.43
N ASN A 62 15.74 -17.72 0.96
CA ASN A 62 16.01 -16.62 0.03
C ASN A 62 15.16 -15.40 0.36
N PRO A 63 15.65 -14.51 1.26
CA PRO A 63 14.88 -13.35 1.70
C PRO A 63 14.66 -12.29 0.60
N GLU A 64 15.40 -12.33 -0.49
CA GLU A 64 15.25 -11.41 -1.61
C GLU A 64 14.14 -11.84 -2.59
N PHE A 65 13.70 -13.10 -2.50
CA PHE A 65 12.69 -13.65 -3.40
C PHE A 65 11.32 -13.67 -2.71
N ALA A 66 10.37 -12.92 -3.26
CA ALA A 66 9.02 -12.83 -2.70
C ALA A 66 8.12 -13.93 -3.29
N ILE A 67 7.39 -14.61 -2.41
CA ILE A 67 6.40 -15.63 -2.77
C ILE A 67 4.96 -15.15 -2.62
N GLY A 68 4.75 -13.94 -2.15
CA GLY A 68 3.45 -13.34 -1.93
C GLY A 68 3.57 -12.07 -1.10
N SER A 69 2.46 -11.68 -0.51
CA SER A 69 2.37 -10.50 0.35
C SER A 69 1.27 -10.65 1.40
N VAL A 70 1.35 -9.84 2.44
CA VAL A 70 0.33 -9.74 3.48
C VAL A 70 0.03 -8.28 3.75
N ASP A 71 -1.25 -7.95 3.97
CA ASP A 71 -1.65 -6.62 4.41
C ASP A 71 -1.88 -6.58 5.93
N GLU A 72 -2.20 -5.40 6.45
CA GLU A 72 -2.40 -5.22 7.89
C GLU A 72 -3.65 -5.92 8.45
N SER A 73 -4.60 -6.33 7.62
CA SER A 73 -5.75 -7.13 8.04
C SER A 73 -5.43 -8.63 8.16
N GLY A 74 -4.25 -9.04 7.72
CA GLY A 74 -3.86 -10.44 7.66
C GLY A 74 -4.24 -11.13 6.36
N TRP A 75 -4.78 -10.39 5.39
CA TRP A 75 -5.08 -10.96 4.07
C TRP A 75 -3.77 -11.27 3.34
N VAL A 76 -3.69 -12.48 2.81
CA VAL A 76 -2.49 -13.01 2.15
C VAL A 76 -2.77 -13.25 0.68
N TYR A 77 -1.87 -12.72 -0.17
CA TYR A 77 -1.76 -13.10 -1.57
C TYR A 77 -0.56 -14.03 -1.72
N LEU A 78 -0.75 -15.16 -2.40
CA LEU A 78 0.33 -16.09 -2.72
C LEU A 78 0.49 -16.21 -4.22
N ALA A 79 1.73 -16.14 -4.68
CA ALA A 79 2.08 -16.45 -6.06
C ALA A 79 1.90 -17.93 -6.35
N ASP A 80 1.57 -18.28 -7.59
CA ASP A 80 1.34 -19.68 -8.00
C ASP A 80 2.58 -20.56 -7.78
N TYR A 81 3.78 -19.98 -7.81
CA TYR A 81 5.06 -20.69 -7.62
C TYR A 81 5.47 -20.83 -6.14
N ALA A 82 4.67 -20.38 -5.18
CA ALA A 82 5.08 -20.39 -3.76
C ALA A 82 5.44 -21.80 -3.27
N ALA A 83 4.64 -22.81 -3.59
CA ALA A 83 4.91 -24.20 -3.21
C ALA A 83 6.19 -24.72 -3.87
N ALA A 84 6.42 -24.41 -5.15
CA ALA A 84 7.62 -24.78 -5.87
C ALA A 84 8.89 -24.12 -5.29
N ALA A 85 8.74 -22.95 -4.67
CA ALA A 85 9.83 -22.25 -3.97
C ALA A 85 10.14 -22.84 -2.58
N GLY A 86 9.40 -23.89 -2.16
CA GLY A 86 9.62 -24.56 -0.88
C GLY A 86 8.76 -24.05 0.28
N ALA A 87 7.80 -23.20 0.01
CA ALA A 87 6.92 -22.65 1.05
C ALA A 87 5.73 -23.59 1.29
N ASP A 88 5.76 -24.31 2.40
CA ASP A 88 4.61 -25.10 2.88
C ASP A 88 3.68 -24.23 3.75
N GLU A 89 2.55 -24.81 4.18
CA GLU A 89 1.57 -24.09 4.99
C GLU A 89 2.15 -23.59 6.32
N ALA A 90 2.99 -24.38 6.97
CA ALA A 90 3.62 -24.01 8.24
C ALA A 90 4.56 -22.84 8.04
N TYR A 91 5.37 -22.86 7.00
CA TYR A 91 6.27 -21.77 6.66
C TYR A 91 5.50 -20.49 6.37
N ILE A 92 4.46 -20.57 5.52
CA ILE A 92 3.63 -19.41 5.15
C ILE A 92 2.97 -18.80 6.39
N ARG A 93 2.46 -19.62 7.29
CA ARG A 93 1.87 -19.14 8.55
C ARG A 93 2.89 -18.39 9.41
N ASP A 94 4.09 -18.92 9.57
CA ASP A 94 5.12 -18.33 10.41
C ASP A 94 5.69 -17.04 9.77
N GLU A 95 5.92 -17.05 8.47
CA GLU A 95 6.38 -15.86 7.73
C GLU A 95 5.31 -14.75 7.77
N THR A 96 4.04 -15.11 7.59
CA THR A 96 2.91 -14.17 7.68
C THR A 96 2.86 -13.53 9.06
N ALA A 97 2.97 -14.31 10.13
CA ALA A 97 2.96 -13.77 11.50
C ALA A 97 4.11 -12.80 11.75
N ALA A 98 5.32 -13.11 11.26
CA ALA A 98 6.48 -12.24 11.40
C ALA A 98 6.29 -10.91 10.65
N GLN A 99 5.76 -10.94 9.43
CA GLN A 99 5.52 -9.73 8.66
C GLN A 99 4.37 -8.90 9.23
N LEU A 100 3.32 -9.53 9.75
CA LEU A 100 2.21 -8.83 10.42
C LEU A 100 2.69 -8.07 11.65
N GLU A 101 3.60 -8.62 12.44
CA GLU A 101 4.15 -7.93 13.60
C GLU A 101 4.87 -6.65 13.18
N THR A 102 5.67 -6.71 12.12
CA THR A 102 6.31 -5.52 11.54
C THR A 102 5.29 -4.48 11.10
N ILE A 103 4.21 -4.91 10.46
CA ILE A 103 3.11 -4.00 10.02
C ILE A 103 2.47 -3.33 11.24
N ARG A 104 2.17 -4.06 12.30
CA ARG A 104 1.57 -3.51 13.52
C ARG A 104 2.44 -2.43 14.15
N GLN A 105 3.75 -2.65 14.23
CA GLN A 105 4.69 -1.66 14.75
C GLN A 105 4.73 -0.41 13.87
N ARG A 106 4.68 -0.56 12.56
CA ARG A 106 4.63 0.58 11.63
C ARG A 106 3.32 1.36 11.73
N ARG A 107 2.19 0.66 11.87
CA ARG A 107 0.89 1.34 12.06
C ARG A 107 0.90 2.23 13.30
N ILE A 108 1.47 1.77 14.40
CA ILE A 108 1.59 2.56 15.62
C ILE A 108 2.39 3.84 15.38
N GLN A 109 3.42 3.80 14.55
CA GLN A 109 4.22 4.98 14.21
C GLN A 109 3.43 6.01 13.40
N TYR A 110 2.55 5.58 12.48
CA TYR A 110 1.82 6.47 11.58
C TYR A 110 0.49 6.96 12.14
N THR A 111 -0.27 6.09 12.81
CA THR A 111 -1.61 6.42 13.34
C THR A 111 -1.85 5.77 14.70
N PRO A 112 -1.18 6.28 15.77
CA PRO A 112 -1.26 5.64 17.09
C PRO A 112 -2.62 5.78 17.78
N VAL A 113 -3.47 6.73 17.36
CA VAL A 113 -4.68 7.12 18.09
C VAL A 113 -5.99 6.80 17.37
N ARG A 114 -5.94 6.27 16.15
CA ARG A 114 -7.14 5.90 15.39
C ARG A 114 -6.93 4.64 14.57
N PRO A 115 -8.02 3.89 14.25
CA PRO A 115 -7.92 2.77 13.32
C PRO A 115 -7.65 3.25 11.89
N PRO A 116 -7.15 2.38 11.00
CA PRO A 116 -7.01 2.70 9.59
C PRO A 116 -8.35 2.99 8.94
N HIS A 117 -8.36 3.85 7.92
CA HIS A 117 -9.55 4.10 7.11
C HIS A 117 -9.92 2.84 6.30
N ASP A 118 -11.22 2.56 6.22
CA ASP A 118 -11.72 1.44 5.43
C ASP A 118 -11.86 1.86 3.95
N PRO A 119 -11.18 1.19 3.02
CA PRO A 119 -11.27 1.52 1.60
C PRO A 119 -12.54 0.99 0.90
N ALA A 120 -13.35 0.17 1.57
CA ALA A 120 -14.53 -0.44 0.97
C ALA A 120 -15.52 0.62 0.46
N GLY A 121 -15.94 0.48 -0.80
CA GLY A 121 -16.91 1.37 -1.44
C GLY A 121 -16.40 2.78 -1.72
N ARG A 122 -15.12 3.07 -1.50
CA ARG A 122 -14.53 4.39 -1.70
C ARG A 122 -13.75 4.47 -3.00
N ILE A 123 -13.52 5.70 -3.47
CA ILE A 123 -12.51 5.98 -4.48
C ILE A 123 -11.16 5.97 -3.75
N VAL A 124 -10.30 5.03 -4.11
CA VAL A 124 -8.99 4.85 -3.48
C VAL A 124 -7.90 5.19 -4.49
N ILE A 125 -7.03 6.11 -4.11
CA ILE A 125 -5.88 6.54 -4.92
C ILE A 125 -4.61 6.18 -4.16
N VAL A 126 -3.78 5.33 -4.76
CA VAL A 126 -2.53 4.86 -4.14
C VAL A 126 -1.38 5.68 -4.69
N ILE A 127 -0.57 6.22 -3.80
CA ILE A 127 0.57 7.09 -4.14
C ILE A 127 1.86 6.43 -3.68
N ASP A 128 2.85 6.40 -4.59
CA ASP A 128 4.22 6.05 -4.27
C ASP A 128 5.17 7.14 -4.80
N ASP A 129 6.34 7.29 -4.21
CA ASP A 129 7.32 8.31 -4.62
C ASP A 129 8.25 7.83 -5.75
N GLY A 130 8.16 6.58 -6.13
CA GLY A 130 8.90 6.00 -7.25
C GLY A 130 8.68 4.50 -7.34
N LEU A 131 8.70 3.99 -8.56
CA LEU A 131 8.55 2.57 -8.83
C LEU A 131 9.84 2.01 -9.42
N ALA A 132 10.51 1.12 -8.68
CA ALA A 132 11.65 0.36 -9.21
C ALA A 132 11.14 -0.89 -9.96
N THR A 133 10.79 -1.95 -9.20
CA THR A 133 10.22 -3.17 -9.77
C THR A 133 8.68 -3.14 -9.80
N GLY A 134 8.08 -2.22 -9.06
CA GLY A 134 6.63 -2.16 -8.87
C GLY A 134 6.09 -3.17 -7.88
N SER A 135 6.93 -4.01 -7.27
CA SER A 135 6.45 -5.12 -6.45
C SER A 135 5.68 -4.68 -5.20
N THR A 136 6.08 -3.59 -4.56
CA THR A 136 5.36 -3.05 -3.40
C THR A 136 4.01 -2.46 -3.81
N MET A 137 3.97 -1.72 -4.92
CA MET A 137 2.73 -1.20 -5.48
C MET A 137 1.77 -2.34 -5.86
N ILE A 138 2.26 -3.37 -6.52
CA ILE A 138 1.45 -4.55 -6.89
C ILE A 138 0.87 -5.21 -5.64
N ALA A 139 1.68 -5.39 -4.58
CA ALA A 139 1.21 -5.96 -3.32
C ALA A 139 0.10 -5.11 -2.69
N ALA A 140 0.27 -3.78 -2.69
CA ALA A 140 -0.75 -2.85 -2.19
C ALA A 140 -2.04 -2.92 -3.00
N LEU A 141 -1.94 -2.97 -4.32
CA LEU A 141 -3.11 -3.04 -5.20
C LEU A 141 -3.88 -4.36 -5.04
N HIS A 142 -3.19 -5.50 -4.88
CA HIS A 142 -3.84 -6.77 -4.58
C HIS A 142 -4.62 -6.70 -3.25
N ALA A 143 -3.99 -6.20 -2.20
CA ALA A 143 -4.61 -6.07 -0.89
C ALA A 143 -5.83 -5.15 -0.92
N LEU A 144 -5.71 -4.00 -1.58
CA LEU A 144 -6.80 -3.03 -1.69
C LEU A 144 -7.95 -3.53 -2.56
N ARG A 145 -7.66 -4.25 -3.64
CA ARG A 145 -8.69 -4.86 -4.47
C ARG A 145 -9.57 -5.82 -3.66
N ALA A 146 -8.97 -6.58 -2.74
CA ALA A 146 -9.68 -7.50 -1.86
C ALA A 146 -10.63 -6.77 -0.89
N LYS A 147 -10.41 -5.48 -0.60
CA LYS A 147 -11.27 -4.66 0.24
C LYS A 147 -12.48 -4.07 -0.51
N LYS A 148 -12.59 -4.32 -1.81
CA LYS A 148 -13.70 -3.88 -2.66
C LYS A 148 -13.92 -2.37 -2.68
N PRO A 149 -12.93 -1.56 -3.08
CA PRO A 149 -13.14 -0.14 -3.32
C PRO A 149 -14.05 0.06 -4.51
N ALA A 150 -14.73 1.22 -4.57
CA ALA A 150 -15.54 1.58 -5.74
C ALA A 150 -14.67 1.81 -6.97
N GLU A 151 -13.55 2.51 -6.79
CA GLU A 151 -12.51 2.69 -7.82
C GLU A 151 -11.14 2.55 -7.15
N LEU A 152 -10.17 2.06 -7.90
CA LEU A 152 -8.78 1.92 -7.45
C LEU A 152 -7.85 2.50 -8.53
N ILE A 153 -7.15 3.58 -8.18
CA ILE A 153 -6.27 4.36 -9.07
C ILE A 153 -4.85 4.34 -8.52
#